data_78b6b8f6787c051e1ec4d5053db4f6e3
#
_entry.id   78b6b8f6787c051e1ec4d5053db4f6e3
#
_cell.length_a   1.000
_cell.length_b   1.000
_cell.length_c   1.000
_cell.angle_alpha   90.00
_cell.angle_beta   90.00
_cell.angle_gamma   90.00
#
_symmetry.space_group_name_H-M   'P 1'
#
loop_
_entity.id
_entity.type
_entity.pdbx_description
1 polymer ?
#
loop_
_entity_poly.entity_id
_entity_poly.type
_entity_poly.pdbx_seq_one_letter_code
_entity_poly.pdbx_strand_id
1 'polypeptide(L)'
;EEVIVESGGIPKMVRTGHSFMKKELRNNPDSPLAGEMSGHFFLRDRWPGFDCSLYNTARLLEMIGRDPAPDQGGPKFSERFARMPDYPSTDETKIPLIGGREETMATVEQAFADMEKSTVDGIRVRYPDGWYLCRPSNTEPILVMRAEGRNQESLISIIEDVNSRIGHILDLSELS
;
A
#
# COMPACT_ATOMS: atom_id res chain seq x y z
N GLU A 1 8.31 1.00 0.94
CA GLU A 1 9.29 0.56 1.94
C GLU A 1 10.68 1.09 1.60
N GLU A 2 11.18 0.88 0.38
CA GLU A 2 12.55 1.23 -0.07
C GLU A 2 12.88 2.70 0.21
N VAL A 3 12.04 3.64 -0.22
CA VAL A 3 12.26 5.09 0.00
C VAL A 3 12.35 5.47 1.49
N ILE A 4 11.59 4.77 2.36
CA ILE A 4 11.68 5.00 3.81
C ILE A 4 13.03 4.52 4.34
N VAL A 5 13.47 3.34 3.92
CA VAL A 5 14.77 2.78 4.33
C VAL A 5 15.93 3.64 3.81
N GLU A 6 15.90 4.05 2.54
CA GLU A 6 16.90 4.93 1.94
C GLU A 6 16.98 6.30 2.64
N SER A 7 15.86 6.76 3.19
CA SER A 7 15.77 7.99 3.97
C SER A 7 16.18 7.78 5.46
N GLY A 8 16.65 6.60 5.84
CA GLY A 8 17.05 6.27 7.21
C GLY A 8 15.89 5.94 8.16
N GLY A 9 14.69 5.76 7.64
CA GLY A 9 13.52 5.37 8.41
C GLY A 9 13.34 3.85 8.52
N ILE A 10 12.48 3.43 9.44
CA ILE A 10 12.08 2.04 9.62
C ILE A 10 10.62 1.89 9.16
N PRO A 11 10.37 1.23 8.01
CA PRO A 11 9.02 1.04 7.53
C PRO A 11 8.25 0.03 8.39
N LYS A 12 6.99 0.32 8.66
CA LYS A 12 6.10 -0.60 9.35
C LYS A 12 4.77 -0.69 8.60
N MET A 13 4.45 -1.90 8.15
CA MET A 13 3.13 -2.18 7.55
C MET A 13 2.08 -2.26 8.64
N VAL A 14 0.94 -1.61 8.42
CA VAL A 14 -0.17 -1.52 9.36
C VAL A 14 -1.47 -1.85 8.64
N ARG A 15 -2.46 -2.30 9.37
CA ARG A 15 -3.81 -2.53 8.84
C ARG A 15 -4.42 -1.24 8.31
N THR A 16 -5.08 -1.32 7.15
CA THR A 16 -5.77 -0.20 6.49
C THR A 16 -6.91 0.36 7.35
N GLY A 17 -6.94 1.66 7.48
CA GLY A 17 -8.02 2.41 8.14
C GLY A 17 -7.53 3.40 9.18
N HIS A 18 -8.17 4.57 9.22
CA HIS A 18 -7.82 5.71 10.09
C HIS A 18 -7.64 5.34 11.58
N SER A 19 -8.51 4.47 12.11
CA SER A 19 -8.45 4.06 13.51
C SER A 19 -7.20 3.25 13.82
N PHE A 20 -6.77 2.40 12.88
CA PHE A 20 -5.56 1.59 13.00
C PHE A 20 -4.31 2.45 12.90
N MET A 21 -4.24 3.36 11.91
CA MET A 21 -3.15 4.33 11.76
C MET A 21 -2.98 5.19 13.01
N LYS A 22 -4.07 5.76 13.53
CA LYS A 22 -4.04 6.56 14.75
C LYS A 22 -3.65 5.76 15.99
N LYS A 23 -4.10 4.49 16.09
CA LYS A 23 -3.70 3.59 17.17
C LYS A 23 -2.21 3.28 17.10
N GLU A 24 -1.70 2.99 15.90
CA GLU A 24 -0.30 2.69 15.69
C GLU A 24 0.60 3.88 16.04
N LEU A 25 0.26 5.07 15.60
CA LEU A 25 0.99 6.29 15.98
C LEU A 25 0.99 6.57 17.49
N ARG A 26 -0.10 6.23 18.20
CA ARG A 26 -0.14 6.36 19.67
C ARG A 26 0.79 5.36 20.36
N ASN A 27 0.84 4.13 19.83
CA ASN A 27 1.65 3.05 20.40
C ASN A 27 3.15 3.22 20.10
N ASN A 28 3.49 3.96 19.05
CA ASN A 28 4.85 4.25 18.62
C ASN A 28 5.08 5.77 18.59
N PRO A 29 5.38 6.38 19.76
CA PRO A 29 5.54 7.83 19.87
C PRO A 29 6.61 8.43 18.96
N ASP A 30 7.63 7.66 18.63
CA ASP A 30 8.75 8.08 17.76
C ASP A 30 8.41 8.02 16.27
N SER A 31 7.25 7.47 15.89
CA SER A 31 6.82 7.44 14.50
C SER A 31 6.32 8.83 14.08
N PRO A 32 6.99 9.51 13.14
CA PRO A 32 6.64 10.88 12.73
C PRO A 32 5.50 10.93 11.72
N LEU A 33 5.21 9.82 11.05
CA LEU A 33 4.34 9.77 9.88
C LEU A 33 3.66 8.40 9.77
N ALA A 34 2.39 8.41 9.40
CA ALA A 34 1.72 7.27 8.78
C ALA A 34 0.96 7.74 7.54
N GLY A 35 0.66 6.83 6.62
CA GLY A 35 -0.06 7.16 5.39
C GLY A 35 -0.77 5.95 4.80
N GLU A 36 -1.76 6.23 3.98
CA GLU A 36 -2.54 5.25 3.23
C GLU A 36 -2.43 5.54 1.73
N MET A 37 -2.54 4.52 0.91
CA MET A 37 -2.53 4.66 -0.54
C MET A 37 -3.66 5.57 -1.05
N SER A 38 -4.77 5.65 -0.31
CA SER A 38 -5.90 6.55 -0.56
C SER A 38 -5.58 8.05 -0.39
N GLY A 39 -4.34 8.40 -0.01
CA GLY A 39 -3.89 9.78 0.16
C GLY A 39 -4.16 10.38 1.55
N HIS A 40 -4.53 9.58 2.52
CA HIS A 40 -4.60 10.02 3.91
C HIS A 40 -3.22 10.04 4.55
N PHE A 41 -2.81 11.18 5.11
CA PHE A 41 -1.54 11.36 5.81
C PHE A 41 -1.75 11.79 7.25
N PHE A 42 -1.02 11.17 8.15
CA PHE A 42 -1.05 11.38 9.59
C PHE A 42 0.33 11.85 10.04
N LEU A 43 0.54 13.15 10.09
CA LEU A 43 1.83 13.75 10.45
C LEU A 43 1.89 14.02 11.97
N ARG A 44 3.05 13.75 12.59
CA ARG A 44 3.27 13.95 14.04
C ARG A 44 4.44 14.86 14.39
N ASP A 45 5.03 15.49 13.42
CA ASP A 45 6.17 16.38 13.67
C ASP A 45 5.79 17.67 14.43
N ARG A 46 4.71 18.34 14.00
CA ARG A 46 4.14 19.55 14.59
C ARG A 46 2.62 19.50 14.64
N TRP A 47 2.05 18.30 14.59
CA TRP A 47 0.63 18.02 14.54
C TRP A 47 0.31 16.77 15.37
N PRO A 48 -0.88 16.65 16.00
CA PRO A 48 -1.19 15.53 16.88
C PRO A 48 -1.30 14.13 16.24
N GLY A 49 -1.06 13.99 14.94
CA GLY A 49 -1.07 12.69 14.26
C GLY A 49 -2.46 12.22 13.84
N PHE A 50 -3.34 13.12 13.48
CA PHE A 50 -4.58 12.78 12.78
C PHE A 50 -4.57 13.38 11.37
N ASP A 51 -5.33 12.75 10.47
CA ASP A 51 -5.48 13.22 9.12
C ASP A 51 -6.18 14.58 9.08
N CYS A 52 -5.52 15.55 8.41
CA CYS A 52 -6.02 16.90 8.23
C CYS A 52 -5.53 17.46 6.90
N SER A 53 -6.41 17.56 5.92
CA SER A 53 -6.06 18.03 4.57
C SER A 53 -5.45 19.43 4.57
N LEU A 54 -5.92 20.34 5.44
CA LEU A 54 -5.34 21.69 5.55
C LEU A 54 -3.90 21.66 6.05
N TYR A 55 -3.64 20.87 7.11
CA TYR A 55 -2.28 20.71 7.62
C TYR A 55 -1.36 20.03 6.61
N ASN A 56 -1.83 18.93 5.99
CA ASN A 56 -1.08 18.19 4.98
C ASN A 56 -0.73 19.10 3.78
N THR A 57 -1.69 19.93 3.32
CA THR A 57 -1.45 20.92 2.27
C THR A 57 -0.41 21.97 2.69
N ALA A 58 -0.50 22.51 3.89
CA ALA A 58 0.47 23.48 4.40
C ALA A 58 1.89 22.86 4.46
N ARG A 59 2.02 21.60 4.88
CA ARG A 59 3.28 20.86 4.91
C ARG A 59 3.85 20.64 3.50
N LEU A 60 2.98 20.31 2.54
CA LEU A 60 3.39 20.19 1.14
C LEU A 60 3.91 21.52 0.58
N LEU A 61 3.20 22.61 0.83
CA LEU A 61 3.61 23.95 0.40
C LEU A 61 4.91 24.39 1.08
N GLU A 62 5.10 24.08 2.36
CA GLU A 62 6.36 24.31 3.07
C GLU A 62 7.52 23.55 2.41
N MET A 63 7.32 22.28 2.07
CA MET A 63 8.32 21.46 1.38
C MET A 63 8.68 22.03 0.02
N ILE A 64 7.69 22.50 -0.75
CA ILE A 64 7.90 23.11 -2.06
C ILE A 64 8.66 24.43 -1.91
N GLY A 65 8.30 25.25 -0.92
CA GLY A 65 8.86 26.58 -0.70
C GLY A 65 10.28 26.61 -0.08
N ARG A 66 10.84 25.44 0.27
CA ARG A 66 12.23 25.38 0.79
C ARG A 66 13.29 25.58 -0.29
N ASP A 67 12.98 25.27 -1.53
CA ASP A 67 13.86 25.46 -2.65
C ASP A 67 13.49 26.74 -3.44
N PRO A 68 14.43 27.32 -4.18
CA PRO A 68 14.12 28.39 -5.10
C PRO A 68 13.03 28.01 -6.10
N ALA A 69 12.31 28.98 -6.62
CA ALA A 69 11.34 28.74 -7.68
C ALA A 69 12.03 28.21 -8.98
N PRO A 70 11.34 27.44 -9.84
CA PRO A 70 11.95 26.87 -11.04
C PRO A 70 12.59 27.88 -11.98
N ASP A 71 12.04 29.09 -12.10
CA ASP A 71 12.59 30.21 -12.86
C ASP A 71 13.85 30.82 -12.21
N GLN A 72 14.11 30.48 -10.95
CA GLN A 72 15.31 30.88 -10.18
C GLN A 72 16.30 29.71 -10.02
N GLY A 73 16.14 28.62 -10.80
CA GLY A 73 17.03 27.46 -10.79
C GLY A 73 16.64 26.36 -9.79
N GLY A 74 15.49 26.44 -9.15
CA GLY A 74 14.98 25.40 -8.31
C GLY A 74 14.35 24.24 -9.11
N PRO A 75 14.13 23.07 -8.47
CA PRO A 75 13.54 21.91 -9.13
C PRO A 75 12.05 22.14 -9.42
N LYS A 76 11.56 21.63 -10.54
CA LYS A 76 10.12 21.49 -10.78
C LYS A 76 9.50 20.56 -9.75
N PHE A 77 8.22 20.73 -9.49
CA PHE A 77 7.51 19.87 -8.52
C PHE A 77 7.63 18.37 -8.85
N SER A 78 7.48 18.00 -10.13
CA SER A 78 7.62 16.60 -10.59
C SER A 78 9.03 16.03 -10.39
N GLU A 79 10.07 16.86 -10.48
CA GLU A 79 11.47 16.41 -10.32
C GLU A 79 11.78 15.97 -8.88
N ARG A 80 11.01 16.44 -7.90
CA ARG A 80 11.13 16.02 -6.49
C ARG A 80 10.79 14.56 -6.28
N PHE A 81 9.96 14.01 -7.15
CA PHE A 81 9.51 12.61 -7.11
C PHE A 81 10.27 11.71 -8.09
N ALA A 82 11.21 12.25 -8.87
CA ALA A 82 11.97 11.50 -9.87
C ALA A 82 12.80 10.34 -9.31
N ARG A 83 13.05 10.33 -8.00
CA ARG A 83 13.74 9.22 -7.30
C ARG A 83 12.80 8.13 -6.82
N MET A 84 11.49 8.36 -6.85
CA MET A 84 10.52 7.36 -6.46
C MET A 84 10.45 6.30 -7.55
N PRO A 85 10.59 5.01 -7.22
CA PRO A 85 10.40 3.95 -8.19
C PRO A 85 8.94 3.97 -8.68
N ASP A 86 8.78 3.78 -9.98
CA ASP A 86 7.48 3.63 -10.64
C ASP A 86 7.34 2.16 -11.06
N TYR A 87 6.77 1.36 -10.16
CA TYR A 87 6.59 -0.06 -10.36
C TYR A 87 5.23 -0.34 -11.03
N PRO A 88 5.18 -1.18 -12.08
CA PRO A 88 3.92 -1.61 -12.66
C PRO A 88 3.08 -2.34 -11.63
N SER A 89 1.82 -1.98 -11.55
CA SER A 89 0.87 -2.58 -10.62
C SER A 89 -0.52 -2.70 -11.25
N THR A 90 -1.30 -3.67 -10.80
CA THR A 90 -2.72 -3.70 -11.13
C THR A 90 -3.46 -2.56 -10.44
N ASP A 91 -4.62 -2.22 -10.95
CA ASP A 91 -5.58 -1.45 -10.18
C ASP A 91 -6.07 -2.23 -8.94
N GLU A 92 -6.76 -1.56 -8.03
CA GLU A 92 -7.43 -2.21 -6.91
C GLU A 92 -8.66 -2.98 -7.43
N THR A 93 -8.50 -4.30 -7.61
CA THR A 93 -9.57 -5.17 -8.11
C THR A 93 -10.51 -5.57 -6.98
N LYS A 94 -11.81 -5.41 -7.19
CA LYS A 94 -12.86 -5.72 -6.21
C LYS A 94 -13.62 -6.96 -6.64
N ILE A 95 -13.49 -8.04 -5.88
CA ILE A 95 -14.11 -9.33 -6.18
C ILE A 95 -15.21 -9.62 -5.16
N PRO A 96 -16.45 -9.90 -5.58
CA PRO A 96 -17.52 -10.29 -4.67
C PRO A 96 -17.16 -11.53 -3.85
N LEU A 97 -17.43 -11.50 -2.55
CA LEU A 97 -17.29 -12.67 -1.69
C LEU A 97 -18.33 -13.72 -2.06
N ILE A 98 -17.87 -14.94 -2.34
CA ILE A 98 -18.71 -16.12 -2.54
C ILE A 98 -18.62 -16.94 -1.26
N GLY A 99 -19.63 -16.82 -0.40
CA GLY A 99 -19.64 -17.52 0.89
C GLY A 99 -19.17 -16.68 2.09
N GLY A 100 -18.73 -17.36 3.15
CA GLY A 100 -18.28 -16.71 4.37
C GLY A 100 -16.92 -16.02 4.21
N ARG A 101 -16.78 -14.79 4.73
CA ARG A 101 -15.53 -14.02 4.68
C ARG A 101 -14.33 -14.81 5.24
N GLU A 102 -14.53 -15.40 6.42
CA GLU A 102 -13.46 -16.14 7.12
C GLU A 102 -13.07 -17.40 6.36
N GLU A 103 -14.04 -18.14 5.84
CA GLU A 103 -13.81 -19.36 5.07
C GLU A 103 -13.07 -19.06 3.76
N THR A 104 -13.50 -18.03 3.02
CA THR A 104 -12.84 -17.61 1.79
C THR A 104 -11.40 -17.18 2.05
N MET A 105 -11.17 -16.36 3.09
CA MET A 105 -9.83 -15.93 3.45
C MET A 105 -8.94 -17.08 3.91
N ALA A 106 -9.46 -18.04 4.66
CA ALA A 106 -8.71 -19.23 5.06
C ALA A 106 -8.30 -20.07 3.85
N THR A 107 -9.17 -20.21 2.86
CA THR A 107 -8.87 -20.92 1.62
C THR A 107 -7.79 -20.19 0.80
N VAL A 108 -7.91 -18.86 0.67
CA VAL A 108 -6.88 -18.04 0.00
C VAL A 108 -5.55 -18.14 0.75
N GLU A 109 -5.54 -18.03 2.08
CA GLU A 109 -4.31 -18.13 2.88
C GLU A 109 -3.64 -19.50 2.75
N GLN A 110 -4.43 -20.58 2.69
CA GLN A 110 -3.94 -21.95 2.50
C GLN A 110 -3.31 -22.15 1.12
N ALA A 111 -3.84 -21.52 0.08
CA ALA A 111 -3.29 -21.59 -1.29
C ALA A 111 -1.87 -21.00 -1.40
N PHE A 112 -1.48 -20.13 -0.46
CA PHE A 112 -0.16 -19.54 -0.35
C PHE A 112 0.60 -20.00 0.90
N ALA A 113 0.30 -21.19 1.43
CA ALA A 113 0.92 -21.69 2.66
C ALA A 113 2.45 -21.87 2.54
N ASP A 114 2.92 -22.15 1.32
CA ASP A 114 4.32 -22.35 0.95
C ASP A 114 5.12 -21.05 0.76
N MET A 115 4.48 -19.89 0.80
CA MET A 115 5.09 -18.60 0.51
C MET A 115 5.26 -17.71 1.74
N GLU A 116 6.30 -16.87 1.73
CA GLU A 116 6.46 -15.80 2.71
C GLU A 116 5.32 -14.80 2.56
N LYS A 117 4.61 -14.53 3.65
CA LYS A 117 3.48 -13.61 3.65
C LYS A 117 3.32 -12.88 4.97
N SER A 118 2.71 -11.71 4.90
CA SER A 118 2.21 -10.96 6.05
C SER A 118 0.69 -11.12 6.14
N THR A 119 0.19 -11.26 7.36
CA THR A 119 -1.25 -11.39 7.64
C THR A 119 -1.80 -10.19 8.44
N VAL A 120 -1.14 -9.04 8.37
CA VAL A 120 -1.53 -7.82 9.09
C VAL A 120 -2.89 -7.30 8.65
N ASP A 121 -3.19 -7.40 7.35
CA ASP A 121 -4.50 -7.00 6.77
C ASP A 121 -4.83 -7.92 5.59
N GLY A 122 -5.50 -9.03 5.85
CA GLY A 122 -5.62 -10.12 4.89
C GLY A 122 -4.29 -10.82 4.70
N ILE A 123 -3.93 -11.18 3.47
CA ILE A 123 -2.60 -11.71 3.13
C ILE A 123 -1.88 -10.78 2.17
N ARG A 124 -0.60 -10.52 2.42
CA ARG A 124 0.32 -9.91 1.47
C ARG A 124 1.47 -10.86 1.23
N VAL A 125 1.43 -11.53 0.10
CA VAL A 125 2.42 -12.54 -0.32
C VAL A 125 3.61 -11.83 -0.93
N ARG A 126 4.82 -12.23 -0.53
CA ARG A 126 6.07 -11.71 -1.09
C ARG A 126 6.55 -12.61 -2.23
N TYR A 127 6.87 -11.99 -3.34
CA TYR A 127 7.58 -12.59 -4.47
C TYR A 127 9.00 -12.01 -4.54
N PRO A 128 9.95 -12.66 -5.21
CA PRO A 128 11.31 -12.13 -5.37
C PRO A 128 11.33 -10.71 -5.97
N ASP A 129 10.46 -10.47 -6.95
CA ASP A 129 10.38 -9.22 -7.71
C ASP A 129 8.99 -8.56 -7.63
N GLY A 130 8.34 -8.63 -6.47
CA GLY A 130 7.05 -7.98 -6.27
C GLY A 130 6.24 -8.53 -5.11
N TRP A 131 4.94 -8.29 -5.15
CA TRP A 131 4.02 -8.75 -4.11
C TRP A 131 2.58 -8.85 -4.65
N TYR A 132 1.78 -9.66 -3.97
CA TYR A 132 0.34 -9.77 -4.15
C TYR A 132 -0.38 -9.53 -2.82
N LEU A 133 -1.46 -8.78 -2.84
CA LEU A 133 -2.33 -8.50 -1.70
C LEU A 133 -3.74 -9.04 -1.98
N CYS A 134 -4.30 -9.73 -1.00
CA CYS A 134 -5.71 -10.06 -0.94
C CYS A 134 -6.22 -9.77 0.47
N ARG A 135 -7.20 -8.89 0.60
CA ARG A 135 -7.80 -8.54 1.87
C ARG A 135 -9.31 -8.40 1.78
N PRO A 136 -10.06 -8.75 2.83
CA PRO A 136 -11.48 -8.48 2.87
C PRO A 136 -11.73 -6.98 3.09
N SER A 137 -12.73 -6.43 2.41
CA SER A 137 -13.19 -5.07 2.69
C SER A 137 -13.79 -4.98 4.10
N ASN A 138 -13.54 -3.86 4.79
CA ASN A 138 -14.13 -3.62 6.11
C ASN A 138 -15.61 -3.21 6.04
N THR A 139 -16.07 -2.72 4.89
CA THR A 139 -17.38 -2.07 4.71
C THR A 139 -18.29 -2.80 3.73
N GLU A 140 -17.75 -3.59 2.82
CA GLU A 140 -18.48 -4.25 1.76
C GLU A 140 -18.20 -5.77 1.76
N PRO A 141 -19.11 -6.60 1.23
CA PRO A 141 -18.90 -8.04 1.11
C PRO A 141 -18.04 -8.40 -0.12
N ILE A 142 -16.84 -7.83 -0.19
CA ILE A 142 -15.88 -8.02 -1.28
C ILE A 142 -14.49 -8.33 -0.76
N LEU A 143 -13.68 -8.96 -1.60
CA LEU A 143 -12.23 -8.99 -1.48
C LEU A 143 -11.64 -7.85 -2.31
N VAL A 144 -10.59 -7.25 -1.79
CA VAL A 144 -9.77 -6.26 -2.47
C VAL A 144 -8.44 -6.90 -2.78
N MET A 145 -8.06 -6.88 -4.04
CA MET A 145 -6.82 -7.46 -4.53
C MET A 145 -5.96 -6.43 -5.27
N ARG A 146 -4.65 -6.59 -5.17
CA ARG A 146 -3.67 -5.81 -5.91
C ARG A 146 -2.36 -6.59 -6.04
N ALA A 147 -1.71 -6.44 -7.17
CA ALA A 147 -0.35 -6.95 -7.39
C ALA A 147 0.57 -5.83 -7.88
N GLU A 148 1.85 -5.94 -7.58
CA GLU A 148 2.91 -5.04 -8.05
C GLU A 148 4.14 -5.86 -8.37
N GLY A 149 4.78 -5.58 -9.51
CA GLY A 149 6.04 -6.19 -9.92
C GLY A 149 7.12 -5.13 -10.12
N ARG A 150 8.40 -5.51 -10.00
CA ARG A 150 9.52 -4.59 -10.30
C ARG A 150 9.56 -4.16 -11.78
N ASN A 151 8.98 -4.95 -12.65
CA ASN A 151 8.79 -4.68 -14.07
C ASN A 151 7.55 -5.42 -14.57
N GLN A 152 7.16 -5.19 -15.81
CA GLN A 152 5.96 -5.77 -16.40
C GLN A 152 5.98 -7.31 -16.45
N GLU A 153 7.15 -7.90 -16.70
CA GLU A 153 7.31 -9.36 -16.75
C GLU A 153 7.06 -9.98 -15.36
N SER A 154 7.63 -9.39 -14.32
CA SER A 154 7.41 -9.80 -12.93
C SER A 154 5.94 -9.67 -12.52
N LEU A 155 5.26 -8.57 -12.90
CA LEU A 155 3.85 -8.38 -12.62
C LEU A 155 3.00 -9.47 -13.29
N ILE A 156 3.24 -9.75 -14.58
CA ILE A 156 2.53 -10.81 -15.32
C ILE A 156 2.74 -12.17 -14.65
N SER A 157 3.99 -12.51 -14.31
CA SER A 157 4.31 -13.77 -13.62
C SER A 157 3.60 -13.92 -12.27
N ILE A 158 3.49 -12.84 -11.50
CA ILE A 158 2.76 -12.84 -10.24
C ILE A 158 1.26 -13.09 -10.48
N ILE A 159 0.65 -12.41 -11.46
CA ILE A 159 -0.76 -12.58 -11.80
C ILE A 159 -1.03 -14.02 -12.26
N GLU A 160 -0.16 -14.61 -13.08
CA GLU A 160 -0.28 -15.99 -13.55
C GLU A 160 -0.21 -16.99 -12.38
N ASP A 161 0.74 -16.82 -11.43
CA ASP A 161 0.84 -17.68 -10.25
C ASP A 161 -0.41 -17.54 -9.35
N VAL A 162 -0.88 -16.32 -9.12
CA VAL A 162 -2.12 -16.05 -8.37
C VAL A 162 -3.32 -16.72 -9.04
N ASN A 163 -3.48 -16.58 -10.35
CA ASN A 163 -4.54 -17.25 -11.10
C ASN A 163 -4.47 -18.78 -11.01
N SER A 164 -3.28 -19.33 -11.07
CA SER A 164 -3.07 -20.78 -10.95
C SER A 164 -3.49 -21.31 -9.57
N ARG A 165 -3.26 -20.54 -8.51
CA ARG A 165 -3.52 -20.94 -7.12
C ARG A 165 -4.96 -20.75 -6.70
N ILE A 166 -5.60 -19.64 -7.08
CA ILE A 166 -6.93 -19.27 -6.58
C ILE A 166 -7.96 -18.93 -7.66
N GLY A 167 -7.60 -18.92 -8.95
CA GLY A 167 -8.52 -18.64 -10.05
C GLY A 167 -9.67 -19.66 -10.20
N HIS A 168 -9.54 -20.86 -9.61
CA HIS A 168 -10.61 -21.85 -9.54
C HIS A 168 -11.58 -21.62 -8.35
N ILE A 169 -11.25 -20.69 -7.45
CA ILE A 169 -12.04 -20.34 -6.25
C ILE A 169 -12.70 -18.99 -6.44
N LEU A 170 -11.99 -18.04 -7.08
CA LEU A 170 -12.39 -16.65 -7.25
C LEU A 170 -12.35 -16.28 -8.73
N ASP A 171 -13.28 -15.46 -9.17
CA ASP A 171 -13.24 -14.87 -10.51
C ASP A 171 -12.20 -13.74 -10.55
N LEU A 172 -11.04 -14.03 -11.13
CA LEU A 172 -9.91 -13.11 -11.24
C LEU A 172 -9.81 -12.44 -12.62
N SER A 173 -10.86 -12.49 -13.42
CA SER A 173 -10.84 -11.95 -14.80
C SER A 173 -10.49 -10.45 -14.88
N GLU A 174 -10.73 -9.70 -13.81
CA GLU A 174 -10.41 -8.28 -13.70
C GLU A 174 -9.04 -8.00 -13.06
N LEU A 175 -8.31 -9.03 -12.64
CA LEU A 175 -6.96 -8.88 -12.12
C LEU A 175 -5.96 -8.85 -13.29
N SER A 176 -5.70 -7.68 -13.83
CA SER A 176 -4.84 -7.49 -15.02
C SER A 176 -3.94 -6.25 -14.89
#